data_96115dcb27fdb74c8fdc66e7e23268b6
#
_entry.id   96115dcb27fdb74c8fdc66e7e23268b6
#
_cell.length_a   1.000
_cell.length_b   1.000
_cell.length_c   1.000
_cell.angle_alpha   90.00
_cell.angle_beta   90.00
_cell.angle_gamma   90.00
#
_symmetry.space_group_name_H-M   'P 1'
#
loop_
_entity.id
_entity.type
_entity.pdbx_description
1 polymer ?
#
loop_
_entity_poly.entity_id
_entity_poly.type
_entity_poly.pdbx_seq_one_letter_code
_entity_poly.pdbx_strand_id
1 'polypeptide(L)'
;MSVLPKIALTAAGYLAIERAAETKSEFFDGEMFAMAGTTKNHARIVMNFSRELSARLKGRTCEPFATGLRIKVEANGLYAYPDLVVVCGEQRFEDALLDTL
;
A
#
# COMPACT_ATOMS: atom_id res chain seq x y z
N MET A 1 -28.77 -10.49 4.16
CA MET A 1 -27.54 -10.00 4.74
C MET A 1 -27.03 -10.99 5.79
N SER A 2 -25.76 -11.26 5.76
CA SER A 2 -25.17 -12.19 6.73
C SER A 2 -25.16 -11.54 8.11
N VAL A 3 -25.57 -12.32 9.12
CA VAL A 3 -25.50 -11.92 10.52
C VAL A 3 -24.42 -12.68 11.26
N LEU A 4 -23.52 -13.32 10.52
CA LEU A 4 -22.41 -14.02 11.15
C LEU A 4 -21.50 -13.02 11.85
N PRO A 5 -21.05 -13.34 13.07
CA PRO A 5 -20.11 -12.46 13.77
C PRO A 5 -18.81 -12.35 12.95
N LYS A 6 -18.32 -11.15 12.79
CA LYS A 6 -17.02 -10.95 12.19
C LYS A 6 -15.95 -11.25 13.23
N ILE A 7 -15.03 -12.11 12.86
CA ILE A 7 -13.82 -12.30 13.65
C ILE A 7 -12.84 -11.26 13.17
N ALA A 8 -12.50 -10.31 14.04
CA ALA A 8 -11.57 -9.27 13.67
C ALA A 8 -10.19 -9.88 13.40
N LEU A 9 -9.62 -9.54 12.25
CA LEU A 9 -8.27 -9.93 11.89
C LEU A 9 -7.26 -9.08 12.67
N THR A 10 -6.13 -9.68 12.97
CA THR A 10 -4.97 -8.90 13.40
C THR A 10 -4.18 -8.45 12.20
N ALA A 11 -3.30 -7.46 12.40
CA ALA A 11 -2.39 -7.02 11.34
C ALA A 11 -1.54 -8.17 10.82
N ALA A 12 -1.03 -9.02 11.72
CA ALA A 12 -0.25 -10.20 11.32
C ALA A 12 -1.07 -11.17 10.50
N GLY A 13 -2.33 -11.39 10.87
CA GLY A 13 -3.25 -12.25 10.13
C GLY A 13 -3.54 -11.70 8.74
N TYR A 14 -3.79 -10.40 8.64
CA TYR A 14 -3.97 -9.72 7.35
C TYR A 14 -2.74 -9.92 6.46
N LEU A 15 -1.55 -9.63 6.96
CA LEU A 15 -0.33 -9.73 6.17
C LEU A 15 -0.09 -11.16 5.66
N ALA A 16 -0.38 -12.16 6.48
CA ALA A 16 -0.25 -13.55 6.07
C ALA A 16 -1.20 -13.89 4.92
N ILE A 17 -2.46 -13.44 4.99
CA ILE A 17 -3.45 -13.65 3.92
C ILE A 17 -3.06 -12.87 2.68
N GLU A 18 -2.68 -11.62 2.84
CA GLU A 18 -2.39 -10.72 1.74
C GLU A 18 -1.17 -11.18 0.94
N ARG A 19 -0.12 -11.63 1.60
CA ARG A 19 1.09 -12.11 0.95
C ARG A 19 0.88 -13.39 0.15
N ALA A 20 -0.12 -14.17 0.51
CA ALA A 20 -0.49 -15.38 -0.22
C ALA A 20 -1.55 -15.14 -1.30
N ALA A 21 -2.20 -13.99 -1.31
CA ALA A 21 -3.29 -13.68 -2.21
C ALA A 21 -2.79 -13.23 -3.59
N GLU A 22 -3.59 -13.48 -4.62
CA GLU A 22 -3.31 -13.02 -5.98
C GLU A 22 -3.81 -11.60 -6.23
N THR A 23 -4.73 -11.12 -5.40
CA THR A 23 -5.31 -9.79 -5.50
C THR A 23 -4.95 -8.97 -4.27
N LYS A 24 -5.00 -7.64 -4.42
CA LYS A 24 -4.67 -6.73 -3.34
C LYS A 24 -5.88 -6.37 -2.51
N SER A 25 -5.70 -6.28 -1.21
CA SER A 25 -6.72 -5.80 -0.28
C SER A 25 -6.09 -4.86 0.74
N GLU A 26 -6.82 -3.81 1.09
CA GLU A 26 -6.45 -2.92 2.18
C GLU A 26 -6.94 -3.51 3.50
N PHE A 27 -6.42 -3.02 4.60
CA PHE A 27 -6.79 -3.49 5.93
C PHE A 27 -7.00 -2.31 6.87
N PHE A 28 -8.15 -2.31 7.53
CA PHE A 28 -8.46 -1.29 8.52
C PHE A 28 -9.42 -1.85 9.57
N ASP A 29 -9.10 -1.60 10.81
CA ASP A 29 -9.95 -1.95 11.97
C ASP A 29 -10.43 -3.40 11.94
N GLY A 30 -9.50 -4.33 11.70
CA GLY A 30 -9.77 -5.76 11.71
C GLY A 30 -10.48 -6.30 10.46
N GLU A 31 -10.65 -5.50 9.42
CA GLU A 31 -11.40 -5.86 8.22
C GLU A 31 -10.59 -5.63 6.96
N MET A 32 -10.71 -6.56 6.01
CA MET A 32 -10.05 -6.44 4.71
C MET A 32 -11.01 -5.87 3.68
N PHE A 33 -10.51 -4.99 2.83
CA PHE A 33 -11.29 -4.34 1.77
C PHE A 33 -10.60 -4.59 0.43
N ALA A 34 -11.27 -5.30 -0.48
CA ALA A 34 -10.72 -5.58 -1.79
C ALA A 34 -10.56 -4.30 -2.60
N MET A 35 -9.45 -4.19 -3.31
CA MET A 35 -9.18 -3.04 -4.17
C MET A 35 -9.77 -3.24 -5.55
N ALA A 36 -10.31 -2.15 -6.10
CA ALA A 36 -10.80 -2.13 -7.48
C ALA A 36 -9.63 -2.10 -8.46
N GLY A 37 -9.92 -2.50 -9.70
CA GLY A 37 -8.96 -2.33 -10.79
C GLY A 37 -8.78 -0.87 -11.17
N THR A 38 -7.97 -0.63 -12.20
CA THR A 38 -7.68 0.71 -12.67
C THR A 38 -8.23 0.95 -14.09
N THR A 39 -8.32 2.21 -14.48
CA THR A 39 -8.65 2.60 -15.85
C THR A 39 -7.38 2.96 -16.60
N LYS A 40 -7.47 3.00 -17.94
CA LYS A 40 -6.37 3.42 -18.81
C LYS A 40 -5.90 4.84 -18.47
N ASN A 41 -6.84 5.76 -18.26
CA ASN A 41 -6.48 7.14 -17.94
C ASN A 41 -5.80 7.28 -16.60
N HIS A 42 -6.29 6.57 -15.59
CA HIS A 42 -5.65 6.55 -14.28
C HIS A 42 -4.23 6.00 -14.37
N ALA A 43 -4.05 4.87 -15.04
CA ALA A 43 -2.72 4.26 -15.22
C ALA A 43 -1.77 5.20 -15.95
N ARG A 44 -2.26 5.92 -16.96
CA ARG A 44 -1.45 6.89 -17.71
C ARG A 44 -1.03 8.06 -16.83
N ILE A 45 -1.94 8.58 -16.01
CA ILE A 45 -1.64 9.68 -15.09
C ILE A 45 -0.60 9.24 -14.07
N VAL A 46 -0.75 8.06 -13.51
CA VAL A 46 0.21 7.51 -12.52
C VAL A 46 1.60 7.39 -13.16
N MET A 47 1.67 6.89 -14.38
CA MET A 47 2.95 6.74 -15.09
C MET A 47 3.61 8.09 -15.35
N ASN A 48 2.84 9.08 -15.83
CA ASN A 48 3.37 10.41 -16.08
C ASN A 48 3.85 11.08 -14.80
N PHE A 49 3.09 10.94 -13.73
CA PHE A 49 3.46 11.50 -12.43
C PHE A 49 4.72 10.83 -11.89
N SER A 50 4.81 9.51 -12.02
CA SER A 50 5.98 8.73 -11.58
C SER A 50 7.24 9.21 -12.28
N ARG A 51 7.16 9.41 -13.60
CA ARG A 51 8.30 9.88 -14.39
C ARG A 51 8.76 11.25 -13.94
N GLU A 52 7.84 12.18 -13.75
CA GLU A 52 8.16 13.54 -13.33
C GLU A 52 8.76 13.57 -11.92
N LEU A 53 8.17 12.84 -10.99
CA LEU A 53 8.68 12.76 -9.63
C LEU A 53 10.06 12.11 -9.58
N SER A 54 10.27 11.01 -10.31
CA SER A 54 11.55 10.34 -10.35
C SER A 54 12.65 11.26 -10.88
N ALA A 55 12.36 12.04 -11.92
CA ALA A 55 13.31 12.97 -12.49
C ALA A 55 13.65 14.10 -11.51
N ARG A 56 12.62 14.66 -10.85
CA ARG A 56 12.81 15.79 -9.93
C ARG A 56 13.47 15.42 -8.63
N LEU A 57 13.27 14.19 -8.17
CA LEU A 57 13.82 13.73 -6.89
C LEU A 57 15.16 13.02 -7.03
N LYS A 58 15.66 12.84 -8.25
CA LYS A 58 16.93 12.19 -8.49
C LYS A 58 18.06 12.95 -7.78
N GLY A 59 18.85 12.20 -7.00
CA GLY A 59 19.95 12.77 -6.24
C GLY A 59 19.53 13.51 -4.96
N ARG A 60 18.26 13.46 -4.61
CA ARG A 60 17.75 14.06 -3.37
C ARG A 60 17.56 13.01 -2.30
N THR A 61 17.21 13.46 -1.10
CA THR A 61 16.99 12.57 0.05
C THR A 61 15.63 11.89 0.07
N CYS A 62 14.78 12.18 -0.90
CA CYS A 62 13.46 11.59 -1.04
C CYS A 62 13.44 10.62 -2.21
N GLU A 63 12.76 9.50 -2.02
CA GLU A 63 12.63 8.46 -3.05
C GLU A 63 11.17 8.17 -3.32
N PRO A 64 10.72 8.19 -4.59
CA PRO A 64 9.37 7.83 -4.96
C PRO A 64 9.24 6.33 -5.20
N PHE A 65 8.12 5.77 -4.81
CA PHE A 65 7.76 4.38 -5.09
C PHE A 65 6.41 4.35 -5.80
N ALA A 66 6.33 3.56 -6.85
CA ALA A 66 5.09 3.40 -7.60
C ALA A 66 4.20 2.32 -6.98
N THR A 67 3.12 1.99 -7.66
CA THR A 67 2.10 1.06 -7.20
C THR A 67 2.66 -0.28 -6.74
N GLY A 68 2.00 -0.87 -5.79
CA GLY A 68 2.33 -2.20 -5.30
C GLY A 68 3.04 -2.20 -3.97
N LEU A 69 3.58 -1.08 -3.55
CA LEU A 69 4.19 -0.99 -2.23
C LEU A 69 3.11 -0.69 -1.19
N ARG A 70 2.93 -1.60 -0.25
CA ARG A 70 1.98 -1.45 0.84
C ARG A 70 2.53 -0.45 1.86
N ILE A 71 1.66 0.38 2.40
CA ILE A 71 2.03 1.28 3.50
C ILE A 71 1.17 0.99 4.73
N LYS A 72 1.73 1.26 5.89
CA LYS A 72 1.03 1.22 7.16
C LYS A 72 0.93 2.64 7.71
N VAL A 73 -0.29 3.06 8.03
CA VAL A 73 -0.52 4.34 8.71
C VAL A 73 -0.52 4.07 10.21
N GLU A 74 0.53 4.48 10.89
CA GLU A 74 0.71 4.20 12.32
C GLU A 74 -0.44 4.74 13.18
N ALA A 75 -0.94 5.92 12.84
CA ALA A 75 -1.93 6.60 13.66
C ALA A 75 -3.25 5.84 13.80
N ASN A 76 -3.66 5.08 12.78
CA ASN A 76 -4.95 4.39 12.79
C ASN A 76 -4.90 2.92 12.37
N GLY A 77 -3.71 2.40 12.11
CA GLY A 77 -3.54 0.99 11.75
C GLY A 77 -4.01 0.61 10.35
N LEU A 78 -4.22 1.58 9.47
CA LEU A 78 -4.60 1.33 8.08
C LEU A 78 -3.42 0.75 7.30
N TYR A 79 -3.68 -0.31 6.54
CA TYR A 79 -2.75 -0.83 5.53
C TYR A 79 -3.36 -0.57 4.16
N ALA A 80 -2.64 0.14 3.31
CA ALA A 80 -3.16 0.59 2.03
C ALA A 80 -2.09 0.54 0.93
N TYR A 81 -2.54 0.67 -0.32
CA TYR A 81 -1.67 0.70 -1.49
C TYR A 81 -1.92 2.01 -2.24
N PRO A 82 -1.26 3.10 -1.89
CA PRO A 82 -1.38 4.34 -2.66
C PRO A 82 -0.76 4.18 -4.04
N ASP A 83 -1.22 4.98 -4.99
CA ASP A 83 -0.69 4.94 -6.35
C ASP A 83 0.77 5.37 -6.42
N LEU A 84 1.14 6.33 -5.59
CA LEU A 84 2.50 6.83 -5.47
C LEU A 84 2.79 7.15 -4.01
N VAL A 85 4.01 6.86 -3.60
CA VAL A 85 4.52 7.20 -2.27
C VAL A 85 5.87 7.87 -2.44
N VAL A 86 6.09 8.95 -1.70
CA VAL A 86 7.40 9.57 -1.62
C VAL A 86 7.89 9.45 -0.18
N VAL A 87 9.04 8.85 0.01
CA VAL A 87 9.64 8.67 1.32
C VAL A 87 10.90 9.52 1.40
N CYS A 88 10.94 10.39 2.39
CA CYS A 88 12.08 11.28 2.63
C CYS A 88 12.85 10.80 3.85
N GLY A 89 14.17 10.70 3.72
CA GLY A 89 15.01 10.24 4.81
C GLY A 89 15.02 8.73 4.97
N GLU A 90 15.00 8.28 6.22
CA GLU A 90 15.08 6.86 6.53
C GLU A 90 13.81 6.12 6.12
N GLN A 91 13.99 5.02 5.41
CA GLN A 91 12.89 4.14 5.03
C GLN A 91 12.67 3.10 6.12
N ARG A 92 11.47 3.07 6.67
CA ARG A 92 11.10 2.13 7.74
C ARG A 92 10.07 1.16 7.21
N PHE A 93 10.36 -0.13 7.35
CA PHE A 93 9.48 -1.20 6.90
C PHE A 93 8.91 -1.95 8.09
N GLU A 94 7.73 -2.57 7.90
CA GLU A 94 7.04 -3.34 8.93
C GLU A 94 7.94 -4.47 9.44
N ASP A 95 8.63 -5.15 8.52
CA ASP A 95 9.51 -6.26 8.85
C ASP A 95 10.57 -6.47 7.76
N ALA A 96 11.34 -7.55 7.89
CA ALA A 96 12.46 -7.85 6.99
C ALA A 96 12.06 -8.23 5.58
N LEU A 97 10.77 -8.41 5.28
CA LEU A 97 10.32 -8.69 3.93
C LEU A 97 10.31 -7.46 3.03
N LEU A 98 10.36 -6.26 3.62
CA LEU A 98 10.47 -4.98 2.91
C LEU A 98 9.31 -4.72 1.93
N ASP A 99 8.14 -5.24 2.22
CA ASP A 99 6.96 -5.07 1.37
C ASP A 99 5.88 -4.17 1.99
N THR A 100 6.11 -3.67 3.20
CA THR A 100 5.19 -2.76 3.90
C THR A 100 5.98 -1.64 4.57
N LEU A 101 5.77 -0.44 4.09
CA LEU A 101 6.48 0.75 4.55
C LEU A 101 5.83 1.37 5.79
#